data_cefe2debe1bcb16477e99d232d53ce2b
#
_entry.id   cefe2debe1bcb16477e99d232d53ce2b
#
_cell.length_a   1.000
_cell.length_b   1.000
_cell.length_c   1.000
_cell.angle_alpha   90.00
_cell.angle_beta   90.00
_cell.angle_gamma   90.00
#
_symmetry.space_group_name_H-M   'P 1'
#
loop_
_entity.id
_entity.type
_entity.pdbx_description
1 polymer ?
#
loop_
_entity_poly.entity_id
_entity_poly.type
_entity_poly.pdbx_seq_one_letter_code
_entity_poly.pdbx_strand_id
1 'polypeptide(L)'
;MKKIINVFLGFLIVLSFTTISYSRDQIKIVGSSTVYPYATVVAEKFGKSGKFKTPVIESTGTGGGMKLFCAGVGANHPDVTNASRAIKPKEIELCKKNGVTEIIEIIVGNDGISFAHSVSAPDADFTKEQLWRALA
;
A
#
# COMPACT_ATOMS: atom_id res chain seq x y z
N MET A 1 -47.12 14.34 -32.14
CA MET A 1 -46.23 13.15 -32.19
C MET A 1 -44.74 13.52 -32.15
N LYS A 2 -44.19 14.40 -33.02
CA LYS A 2 -42.75 14.79 -33.02
C LYS A 2 -42.25 15.37 -31.72
N LYS A 3 -43.02 16.21 -30.98
CA LYS A 3 -42.64 16.78 -29.70
C LYS A 3 -42.48 15.74 -28.55
N ILE A 4 -43.34 14.72 -28.54
CA ILE A 4 -43.33 13.64 -27.56
C ILE A 4 -42.11 12.75 -27.79
N ILE A 5 -41.75 12.46 -29.05
CA ILE A 5 -40.56 11.67 -29.41
C ILE A 5 -39.28 12.38 -28.96
N ASN A 6 -39.18 13.70 -29.14
CA ASN A 6 -38.00 14.46 -28.72
C ASN A 6 -37.84 14.50 -27.19
N VAL A 7 -38.93 14.55 -26.41
CA VAL A 7 -38.90 14.50 -24.96
C VAL A 7 -38.46 13.11 -24.47
N PHE A 8 -38.93 12.05 -25.11
CA PHE A 8 -38.55 10.66 -24.79
C PHE A 8 -37.10 10.39 -25.12
N LEU A 9 -36.59 10.89 -26.25
CA LEU A 9 -35.20 10.77 -26.65
C LEU A 9 -34.27 11.54 -25.70
N GLY A 10 -34.68 12.73 -25.24
CA GLY A 10 -33.93 13.51 -24.24
C GLY A 10 -33.87 12.80 -22.88
N PHE A 11 -34.94 12.14 -22.45
CA PHE A 11 -34.96 11.39 -21.19
C PHE A 11 -34.12 10.11 -21.24
N LEU A 12 -34.02 9.45 -22.40
CA LEU A 12 -33.17 8.26 -22.59
C LEU A 12 -31.67 8.60 -22.51
N ILE A 13 -31.29 9.77 -23.01
CA ILE A 13 -29.88 10.23 -22.99
C ILE A 13 -29.44 10.56 -21.56
N VAL A 14 -30.31 11.11 -20.72
CA VAL A 14 -29.98 11.44 -19.30
C VAL A 14 -29.81 10.19 -18.46
N LEU A 15 -30.51 9.08 -18.74
CA LEU A 15 -30.33 7.81 -18.02
C LEU A 15 -29.00 7.09 -18.33
N SER A 16 -28.32 7.44 -19.42
CA SER A 16 -27.08 6.76 -19.84
C SER A 16 -25.82 7.21 -19.07
N PHE A 17 -25.91 8.22 -18.21
CA PHE A 17 -24.77 8.76 -17.47
C PHE A 17 -24.71 8.33 -16.00
N THR A 18 -25.45 7.33 -15.58
CA THR A 18 -25.26 6.74 -14.26
C THR A 18 -23.98 5.91 -14.27
N THR A 19 -22.86 6.56 -14.01
CA THR A 19 -21.61 5.87 -13.70
C THR A 19 -21.80 5.12 -12.38
N ILE A 20 -21.87 3.79 -12.44
CA ILE A 20 -21.81 2.95 -11.25
C ILE A 20 -20.41 3.11 -10.68
N SER A 21 -20.29 3.97 -9.65
CA SER A 21 -19.06 4.06 -8.88
C SER A 21 -18.92 2.77 -8.08
N TYR A 22 -18.07 1.86 -8.54
CA TYR A 22 -17.67 0.68 -7.76
C TYR A 22 -16.78 1.15 -6.62
N SER A 23 -17.38 1.37 -5.46
CA SER A 23 -16.63 1.58 -4.23
C SER A 23 -16.20 0.22 -3.68
N ARG A 24 -14.88 0.03 -3.52
CA ARG A 24 -14.36 -1.12 -2.80
C ARG A 24 -14.58 -0.91 -1.30
N ASP A 25 -15.23 -1.87 -0.64
CA ASP A 25 -15.54 -1.82 0.79
C ASP A 25 -14.49 -2.52 1.67
N GLN A 26 -13.35 -2.91 1.09
CA GLN A 26 -12.27 -3.60 1.76
C GLN A 26 -10.92 -2.93 1.44
N ILE A 27 -10.18 -2.57 2.48
CA ILE A 27 -8.85 -1.95 2.36
C ILE A 27 -7.85 -2.99 1.84
N LYS A 28 -7.08 -2.62 0.82
CA LYS A 28 -5.97 -3.42 0.28
C LYS A 28 -4.64 -2.79 0.66
N ILE A 29 -3.79 -3.57 1.33
CA ILE A 29 -2.48 -3.17 1.83
C ILE A 29 -1.42 -4.07 1.19
N VAL A 30 -0.35 -3.47 0.68
CA VAL A 30 0.78 -4.20 0.09
C VAL A 30 2.09 -3.73 0.72
N GLY A 31 3.18 -4.45 0.55
CA GLY A 31 4.50 -3.88 0.85
C GLY A 31 5.40 -4.74 1.73
N SER A 32 6.07 -4.08 2.68
CA SER A 32 7.17 -4.62 3.48
C SER A 32 6.88 -5.95 4.16
N SER A 33 7.74 -6.93 3.95
CA SER A 33 7.71 -8.21 4.67
C SER A 33 8.05 -8.06 6.16
N THR A 34 8.86 -7.07 6.52
CA THR A 34 9.19 -6.74 7.92
C THR A 34 7.96 -6.25 8.68
N VAL A 35 7.14 -5.42 8.05
CA VAL A 35 5.93 -4.84 8.66
C VAL A 35 4.74 -5.81 8.58
N TYR A 36 4.75 -6.74 7.65
CA TYR A 36 3.65 -7.66 7.36
C TYR A 36 3.06 -8.35 8.62
N PRO A 37 3.84 -8.99 9.51
CA PRO A 37 3.27 -9.69 10.66
C PRO A 37 2.54 -8.74 11.63
N TYR A 38 3.06 -7.53 11.82
CA TYR A 38 2.42 -6.53 12.68
C TYR A 38 1.12 -5.99 12.05
N ALA A 39 1.19 -5.68 10.77
CA ALA A 39 0.03 -5.19 10.02
C ALA A 39 -1.10 -6.22 9.98
N THR A 40 -0.78 -7.51 9.88
CA THR A 40 -1.77 -8.60 9.90
C THR A 40 -2.52 -8.64 11.22
N VAL A 41 -1.83 -8.55 12.35
CA VAL A 41 -2.48 -8.50 13.68
C VAL A 41 -3.40 -7.28 13.82
N VAL A 42 -2.97 -6.12 13.32
CA VAL A 42 -3.78 -4.90 13.34
C VAL A 42 -5.03 -5.05 12.47
N ALA A 43 -4.87 -5.59 11.25
CA ALA A 43 -5.99 -5.82 10.33
C ALA A 43 -7.03 -6.81 10.89
N GLU A 44 -6.58 -7.89 11.52
CA GLU A 44 -7.49 -8.83 12.18
C GLU A 44 -8.27 -8.17 13.32
N LYS A 45 -7.60 -7.40 14.17
CA LYS A 45 -8.27 -6.66 15.26
C LYS A 45 -9.26 -5.64 14.72
N PHE A 46 -8.90 -4.93 13.64
CA PHE A 46 -9.77 -3.98 12.97
C PHE A 46 -11.03 -4.66 12.43
N GLY A 47 -10.89 -5.78 11.71
CA GLY A 47 -12.01 -6.55 11.20
C GLY A 47 -12.91 -7.14 12.29
N LYS A 48 -12.32 -7.62 13.42
CA LYS A 48 -13.07 -8.12 14.58
C LYS A 48 -13.91 -7.05 15.27
N SER A 49 -13.67 -5.76 15.02
CA SER A 49 -14.53 -4.68 15.52
C SER A 49 -15.97 -4.73 14.96
N GLY A 50 -16.19 -5.48 13.89
CA GLY A 50 -17.49 -5.72 13.26
C GLY A 50 -18.04 -4.56 12.44
N LYS A 51 -17.33 -3.42 12.38
CA LYS A 51 -17.79 -2.23 11.63
C LYS A 51 -17.35 -2.26 10.16
N PHE A 52 -16.23 -2.92 9.87
CA PHE A 52 -15.59 -2.92 8.54
C PHE A 52 -15.06 -4.31 8.23
N LYS A 53 -14.90 -4.62 6.94
CA LYS A 53 -14.23 -5.85 6.50
C LYS A 53 -12.76 -5.83 6.92
N THR A 54 -12.24 -7.01 7.26
CA THR A 54 -10.81 -7.18 7.53
C THR A 54 -9.99 -6.76 6.32
N PRO A 55 -9.01 -5.84 6.47
CA PRO A 55 -8.11 -5.48 5.39
C PRO A 55 -7.36 -6.68 4.81
N VAL A 56 -7.15 -6.70 3.51
CA VAL A 56 -6.28 -7.69 2.84
C VAL A 56 -4.86 -7.17 2.82
N ILE A 57 -3.91 -8.00 3.26
CA ILE A 57 -2.50 -7.62 3.31
C ILE A 57 -1.68 -8.59 2.49
N GLU A 58 -0.85 -8.07 1.58
CA GLU A 58 0.05 -8.84 0.73
C GLU A 58 1.51 -8.42 1.00
N SER A 59 2.38 -9.40 1.25
CA SER A 59 3.81 -9.19 1.42
C SER A 59 4.50 -9.17 0.07
N THR A 60 4.86 -7.99 -0.43
CA THR A 60 5.50 -7.79 -1.74
C THR A 60 6.90 -7.18 -1.62
N GLY A 61 7.38 -6.96 -0.37
CA GLY A 61 8.55 -6.15 -0.07
C GLY A 61 8.29 -4.66 -0.26
N THR A 62 9.06 -3.80 0.41
CA THR A 62 8.86 -2.34 0.36
C THR A 62 8.88 -1.78 -1.07
N GLY A 63 9.87 -2.18 -1.88
CA GLY A 63 9.98 -1.69 -3.26
C GLY A 63 8.85 -2.17 -4.17
N GLY A 64 8.41 -3.41 -4.02
CA GLY A 64 7.27 -3.98 -4.74
C GLY A 64 5.98 -3.27 -4.35
N GLY A 65 5.75 -3.07 -3.05
CA GLY A 65 4.59 -2.34 -2.55
C GLY A 65 4.51 -0.90 -3.04
N MET A 66 5.63 -0.16 -2.99
CA MET A 66 5.69 1.21 -3.52
C MET A 66 5.36 1.26 -5.03
N LYS A 67 5.86 0.29 -5.80
CA LYS A 67 5.57 0.20 -7.23
C LYS A 67 4.09 -0.04 -7.51
N LEU A 68 3.44 -0.93 -6.75
CA LEU A 68 2.01 -1.22 -6.87
C LEU A 68 1.15 -0.03 -6.42
N PHE A 69 1.51 0.60 -5.30
CA PHE A 69 0.82 1.76 -4.76
C PHE A 69 0.92 2.97 -5.72
N CYS A 70 2.11 3.23 -6.27
CA CYS A 70 2.32 4.30 -7.24
C CYS A 70 1.85 3.97 -8.67
N ALA A 71 1.22 2.81 -8.90
CA ALA A 71 0.73 2.46 -10.24
C ALA A 71 -0.57 3.18 -10.62
N GLY A 72 -1.30 3.74 -9.64
CA GLY A 72 -2.52 4.51 -9.90
C GLY A 72 -3.43 4.59 -8.69
N VAL A 73 -4.61 5.16 -8.89
CA VAL A 73 -5.68 5.31 -7.91
C VAL A 73 -6.90 4.49 -8.31
N GLY A 74 -7.77 4.16 -7.35
CA GLY A 74 -9.04 3.48 -7.58
C GLY A 74 -9.04 2.00 -7.20
N ALA A 75 -10.15 1.31 -7.48
CA ALA A 75 -10.44 -0.02 -6.94
C ALA A 75 -9.44 -1.12 -7.31
N ASN A 76 -8.69 -0.96 -8.38
CA ASN A 76 -7.69 -1.93 -8.86
C ASN A 76 -6.31 -1.74 -8.24
N HIS A 77 -6.09 -0.65 -7.47
CA HIS A 77 -4.82 -0.32 -6.84
C HIS A 77 -4.90 -0.46 -5.33
N PRO A 78 -3.79 -0.70 -4.62
CA PRO A 78 -3.79 -0.74 -3.16
C PRO A 78 -4.05 0.65 -2.55
N ASP A 79 -4.69 0.67 -1.39
CA ASP A 79 -4.98 1.89 -0.64
C ASP A 79 -3.80 2.33 0.23
N VAL A 80 -3.02 1.34 0.68
CA VAL A 80 -1.89 1.54 1.60
C VAL A 80 -0.70 0.70 1.15
N THR A 81 0.50 1.22 1.33
CA THR A 81 1.72 0.44 1.25
C THR A 81 2.50 0.48 2.56
N ASN A 82 2.83 -0.68 3.09
CA ASN A 82 3.72 -0.83 4.22
C ASN A 82 5.18 -0.70 3.76
N ALA A 83 5.98 0.00 4.54
CA ALA A 83 7.38 0.23 4.19
C ALA A 83 8.29 0.09 5.41
N SER A 84 9.49 -0.46 5.23
CA SER A 84 10.56 -0.51 6.22
C SER A 84 11.57 0.64 6.06
N ARG A 85 11.28 1.60 5.21
CA ARG A 85 12.05 2.83 4.94
C ARG A 85 11.14 3.91 4.39
N ALA A 86 11.57 5.14 4.43
CA ALA A 86 10.90 6.26 3.76
C ALA A 86 10.80 6.04 2.24
N ILE A 87 9.79 6.64 1.63
CA ILE A 87 9.61 6.67 0.18
C ILE A 87 10.76 7.42 -0.49
N LYS A 88 11.26 6.92 -1.60
CA LYS A 88 12.37 7.53 -2.36
C LYS A 88 11.85 8.58 -3.34
N PRO A 89 12.67 9.61 -3.70
CA PRO A 89 12.28 10.63 -4.68
C PRO A 89 11.77 10.05 -6.00
N LYS A 90 12.42 9.03 -6.55
CA LYS A 90 12.00 8.35 -7.78
C LYS A 90 10.63 7.64 -7.65
N GLU A 91 10.30 7.16 -6.45
CA GLU A 91 8.99 6.55 -6.16
C GLU A 91 7.90 7.63 -6.10
N ILE A 92 8.20 8.78 -5.51
CA ILE A 92 7.30 9.95 -5.50
C ILE A 92 7.00 10.44 -6.93
N GLU A 93 8.03 10.51 -7.78
CA GLU A 93 7.87 10.87 -9.19
C GLU A 93 6.98 9.88 -9.94
N LEU A 94 7.17 8.57 -9.71
CA LEU A 94 6.32 7.53 -10.28
C LEU A 94 4.86 7.67 -9.83
N CYS A 95 4.64 7.90 -8.54
CA CYS A 95 3.32 8.16 -7.97
C CYS A 95 2.62 9.33 -8.67
N LYS A 96 3.30 10.48 -8.73
CA LYS A 96 2.78 11.71 -9.38
C LYS A 96 2.44 11.48 -10.86
N LYS A 97 3.32 10.77 -11.60
CA LYS A 97 3.10 10.44 -13.02
C LYS A 97 1.82 9.63 -13.23
N ASN A 98 1.45 8.80 -12.27
CA ASN A 98 0.29 7.90 -12.34
C ASN A 98 -0.93 8.45 -11.57
N GLY A 99 -0.95 9.75 -11.21
CA GLY A 99 -2.08 10.40 -10.59
C GLY A 99 -2.19 10.23 -9.07
N VAL A 100 -1.22 9.58 -8.42
CA VAL A 100 -1.11 9.53 -6.95
C VAL A 100 -0.36 10.77 -6.50
N THR A 101 -1.08 11.87 -6.27
CA THR A 101 -0.51 13.20 -6.01
C THR A 101 -0.38 13.54 -4.54
N GLU A 102 -1.17 12.90 -3.69
CA GLU A 102 -1.16 13.10 -2.24
C GLU A 102 -0.73 11.79 -1.56
N ILE A 103 0.37 11.84 -0.82
CA ILE A 103 0.93 10.70 -0.10
C ILE A 103 1.10 11.11 1.36
N ILE A 104 0.46 10.37 2.25
CA ILE A 104 0.57 10.57 3.70
C ILE A 104 1.48 9.47 4.24
N GLU A 105 2.58 9.85 4.88
CA GLU A 105 3.48 8.94 5.58
C GLU A 105 3.18 8.94 7.08
N ILE A 106 2.96 7.75 7.64
CA ILE A 106 2.70 7.55 9.07
C ILE A 106 3.79 6.63 9.62
N ILE A 107 4.61 7.14 10.53
CA ILE A 107 5.62 6.35 11.23
C ILE A 107 4.93 5.57 12.35
N VAL A 108 4.97 4.24 12.26
CA VAL A 108 4.29 3.33 13.21
C VAL A 108 5.26 2.70 14.21
N GLY A 109 6.56 2.80 13.97
CA GLY A 109 7.60 2.26 14.84
C GLY A 109 9.00 2.35 14.23
N ASN A 110 9.99 1.99 15.02
CA ASN A 110 11.38 1.85 14.58
C ASN A 110 11.75 0.36 14.61
N ASP A 111 12.50 -0.08 13.62
CA ASP A 111 13.07 -1.42 13.54
C ASP A 111 14.59 -1.35 13.67
N GLY A 112 15.19 -2.37 14.27
CA GLY A 112 16.62 -2.48 14.49
C GLY A 112 17.19 -3.73 13.81
N ILE A 113 18.40 -3.60 13.28
CA ILE A 113 19.17 -4.73 12.76
C ILE A 113 20.12 -5.19 13.86
N SER A 114 20.08 -6.49 14.17
CA SER A 114 21.04 -7.13 15.05
C SER A 114 21.86 -8.17 14.31
N PHE A 115 23.11 -8.33 14.70
CA PHE A 115 23.96 -9.41 14.25
C PHE A 115 23.95 -10.50 15.32
N ALA A 116 23.67 -11.73 14.92
CA ALA A 116 23.63 -12.85 15.82
C ALA A 116 24.57 -13.95 15.30
N HIS A 117 25.23 -14.64 16.21
CA HIS A 117 26.04 -15.82 15.93
C HIS A 117 25.64 -17.00 16.84
N SER A 118 26.14 -18.19 16.54
CA SER A 118 25.91 -19.37 17.37
C SER A 118 26.48 -19.14 18.76
N VAL A 119 25.78 -19.63 19.80
CA VAL A 119 26.23 -19.60 21.19
C VAL A 119 27.59 -20.29 21.38
N SER A 120 27.93 -21.26 20.51
CA SER A 120 29.20 -21.97 20.49
C SER A 120 30.32 -21.27 19.71
N ALA A 121 30.02 -20.18 19.01
CA ALA A 121 31.03 -19.42 18.28
C ALA A 121 31.74 -18.46 19.23
N PRO A 122 33.03 -18.13 18.99
CA PRO A 122 33.75 -17.11 19.75
C PRO A 122 33.02 -15.78 19.68
N ASP A 123 33.02 -15.04 20.77
CA ASP A 123 32.52 -13.66 20.79
C ASP A 123 33.30 -12.82 19.77
N ALA A 124 32.59 -12.02 19.02
CA ALA A 124 33.15 -11.14 18.01
C ALA A 124 32.58 -9.74 18.13
N ASP A 125 33.42 -8.78 18.38
CA ASP A 125 33.12 -7.36 18.33
C ASP A 125 33.46 -6.82 16.95
N PHE A 126 32.46 -6.33 16.24
CA PHE A 126 32.62 -5.75 14.90
C PHE A 126 32.44 -4.24 14.94
N THR A 127 33.40 -3.52 14.38
CA THR A 127 33.21 -2.10 14.07
C THR A 127 32.29 -1.92 12.89
N LYS A 128 31.64 -0.77 12.77
CA LYS A 128 30.81 -0.43 11.61
C LYS A 128 31.59 -0.53 10.28
N GLU A 129 32.88 -0.18 10.30
CA GLU A 129 33.74 -0.27 9.11
C GLU A 129 33.99 -1.72 8.70
N GLN A 130 34.24 -2.63 9.66
CA GLN A 130 34.41 -4.06 9.37
C GLN A 130 33.14 -4.67 8.78
N LEU A 131 31.97 -4.33 9.35
CA LEU A 131 30.68 -4.78 8.82
C LEU A 131 30.45 -4.23 7.41
N TRP A 132 30.75 -2.96 7.20
CA TRP A 132 30.61 -2.35 5.86
C TRP A 132 31.52 -3.03 4.82
N ARG A 133 32.79 -3.28 5.15
CA ARG A 133 33.73 -3.98 4.28
C ARG A 133 33.33 -5.42 3.96
N ALA A 134 32.66 -6.10 4.89
CA ALA A 134 32.19 -7.47 4.68
C ALA A 134 30.96 -7.56 3.75
N LEU A 135 30.21 -6.47 3.58
CA LEU A 135 28.98 -6.40 2.81
C LEU A 135 29.09 -5.60 1.51
N ALA A 136 30.20 -4.90 1.28
CA ALA A 136 30.45 -4.02 0.13
C ALA A 136 30.94 -4.76 -1.13
#